data_2d0a0d5a3bc715491596875931ea80ac
#
_entry.id   2d0a0d5a3bc715491596875931ea80ac
#
_cell.length_a   1.000
_cell.length_b   1.000
_cell.length_c   1.000
_cell.angle_alpha   90.00
_cell.angle_beta   90.00
_cell.angle_gamma   90.00
#
_symmetry.space_group_name_H-M   'P 1'
#
loop_
_entity.id
_entity.type
_entity.pdbx_description
1 polymer ?
#
loop_
_entity_poly.entity_id
_entity_poly.type
_entity_poly.pdbx_seq_one_letter_code
_entity_poly.pdbx_strand_id
1 'polypeptide(L)'
;MRRRNGTPAGQPSRPVLMLHGRSVPALAGFDLQYKKYSWAEELAKAKFDVFVMELQGSGLSTRPMMGDPKNVSPAPAQRQLLVPHPDASVYLGPVDYAAQLNNSQSDWQEVDHVVDFILGETGAPKVDLIGWSAASQQFGPYAIQFPGKVRSLFLLAPIFPPHGRASKASTDFGAPVPMPVTSPAAAFGYPMTVGTKAGVEAAWAKDLKCPDQREPGMLDEVWKAMMAADPVGATWGGTGATPEGLNRIRNSYWWGWNSATVPLHGVLGGPVPVCIVYGENDSIVNTSSDLGLLYFSVPELYRLVPGPNKLMFRIACAGHQAPWERVANDIHTMSEHWLRLGKVEGATSGSYYRDEDGTLTPLE
;
A
#
# COMPACT_ATOMS: atom_id res chain seq x y z
N MET A 1 2.50 -14.97 2.58
CA MET A 1 1.25 -14.60 3.28
C MET A 1 1.31 -15.03 4.73
N ARG A 2 0.83 -14.19 5.67
CA ARG A 2 0.66 -14.49 7.10
C ARG A 2 -0.82 -14.47 7.45
N ARG A 3 -1.29 -15.40 8.27
CA ARG A 3 -2.68 -15.47 8.76
C ARG A 3 -2.73 -15.25 10.27
N ARG A 4 -3.69 -14.44 10.72
CA ARG A 4 -4.13 -14.32 12.11
C ARG A 4 -5.61 -14.69 12.17
N ASN A 5 -5.90 -15.91 12.59
CA ASN A 5 -7.28 -16.40 12.65
C ASN A 5 -7.94 -15.93 13.95
N GLY A 6 -8.86 -14.98 13.84
CA GLY A 6 -9.74 -14.54 14.94
C GLY A 6 -11.11 -15.20 14.95
N THR A 7 -11.44 -16.03 13.96
CA THR A 7 -12.74 -16.68 13.87
C THR A 7 -12.90 -17.71 15.00
N PRO A 8 -13.93 -17.61 15.85
CA PRO A 8 -14.21 -18.62 16.87
C PRO A 8 -14.53 -19.99 16.24
N ALA A 9 -14.18 -21.07 16.95
CA ALA A 9 -14.46 -22.43 16.48
C ALA A 9 -15.96 -22.61 16.18
N GLY A 10 -16.28 -23.19 15.03
CA GLY A 10 -17.65 -23.45 14.58
C GLY A 10 -18.42 -22.22 14.06
N GLN A 11 -17.79 -21.07 13.99
CA GLN A 11 -18.38 -19.88 13.38
C GLN A 11 -17.94 -19.71 11.92
N PRO A 12 -18.78 -19.10 11.05
CA PRO A 12 -18.40 -18.75 9.69
C PRO A 12 -17.19 -17.78 9.70
N SER A 13 -16.21 -18.07 8.87
CA SER A 13 -15.06 -17.17 8.71
C SER A 13 -15.46 -15.87 8.02
N ARG A 14 -14.88 -14.78 8.48
CA ARG A 14 -14.94 -13.47 7.85
C ARG A 14 -13.55 -13.02 7.44
N PRO A 15 -13.11 -13.45 6.24
CA PRO A 15 -11.76 -13.18 5.80
C PRO A 15 -11.56 -11.72 5.40
N VAL A 16 -10.39 -11.19 5.80
CA VAL A 16 -9.88 -9.88 5.43
C VAL A 16 -8.51 -10.08 4.81
N LEU A 17 -8.28 -9.54 3.61
CA LEU A 17 -6.97 -9.51 2.96
C LEU A 17 -6.38 -8.10 3.06
N MET A 18 -5.16 -8.00 3.61
CA MET A 18 -4.41 -6.76 3.77
C MET A 18 -3.23 -6.72 2.80
N LEU A 19 -3.06 -5.62 2.09
CA LEU A 19 -1.99 -5.41 1.12
C LEU A 19 -1.24 -4.10 1.38
N HIS A 20 0.09 -4.22 1.35
CA HIS A 20 1.05 -3.17 1.67
C HIS A 20 1.17 -2.05 0.62
N GLY A 21 1.73 -0.91 1.04
CA GLY A 21 2.20 0.15 0.16
C GLY A 21 3.47 -0.23 -0.62
N ARG A 22 3.92 0.66 -1.50
CA ARG A 22 5.04 0.37 -2.42
C ARG A 22 6.34 -0.01 -1.71
N SER A 23 6.69 0.71 -0.64
CA SER A 23 8.05 0.69 -0.06
C SER A 23 8.14 -0.04 1.28
N VAL A 24 7.05 -0.62 1.74
CA VAL A 24 6.94 -1.18 3.09
C VAL A 24 6.59 -2.65 3.01
N PRO A 25 7.36 -3.54 3.67
CA PRO A 25 6.93 -4.92 3.87
C PRO A 25 5.60 -4.97 4.62
N ALA A 26 4.72 -5.87 4.21
CA ALA A 26 3.35 -5.93 4.75
C ALA A 26 3.31 -6.16 6.25
N LEU A 27 4.23 -6.98 6.79
CA LEU A 27 4.29 -7.24 8.23
C LEU A 27 4.69 -6.00 9.03
N ALA A 28 5.57 -5.15 8.51
CA ALA A 28 5.92 -3.89 9.16
C ALA A 28 4.74 -2.90 9.13
N GLY A 29 3.92 -2.92 8.05
CA GLY A 29 2.78 -2.02 7.90
C GLY A 29 1.54 -2.46 8.68
N PHE A 30 1.25 -3.75 8.71
CA PHE A 30 -0.03 -4.25 9.24
C PHE A 30 0.08 -5.10 10.50
N ASP A 31 1.26 -5.64 10.78
CA ASP A 31 1.46 -6.57 11.89
C ASP A 31 2.70 -6.20 12.72
N LEU A 32 2.93 -4.90 12.91
CA LEU A 32 4.04 -4.39 13.71
C LEU A 32 3.90 -4.84 15.17
N GLN A 33 4.83 -5.70 15.62
CA GLN A 33 4.81 -6.27 16.97
C GLN A 33 5.41 -5.29 17.98
N TYR A 34 4.78 -4.13 18.10
CA TYR A 34 5.15 -3.08 19.04
C TYR A 34 3.89 -2.44 19.62
N LYS A 35 3.74 -2.50 20.94
CA LYS A 35 2.56 -1.98 21.66
C LYS A 35 1.24 -2.44 21.00
N LYS A 36 0.39 -1.49 20.57
CA LYS A 36 -0.92 -1.71 19.92
C LYS A 36 -0.91 -1.40 18.42
N TYR A 37 0.27 -1.47 17.77
CA TYR A 37 0.40 -1.11 16.36
C TYR A 37 0.19 -2.27 15.38
N SER A 38 -0.15 -3.47 15.86
CA SER A 38 -0.56 -4.56 14.98
C SER A 38 -2.02 -4.43 14.59
N TRP A 39 -2.28 -3.85 13.44
CA TRP A 39 -3.64 -3.75 12.88
C TRP A 39 -4.26 -5.14 12.64
N ALA A 40 -3.47 -6.07 12.12
CA ALA A 40 -3.92 -7.44 11.88
C ALA A 40 -4.33 -8.15 13.19
N GLU A 41 -3.63 -7.89 14.30
CA GLU A 41 -3.99 -8.45 15.62
C GLU A 41 -5.30 -7.86 16.15
N GLU A 42 -5.50 -6.54 16.02
CA GLU A 42 -6.73 -5.89 16.48
C GLU A 42 -7.95 -6.42 15.70
N LEU A 43 -7.85 -6.57 14.38
CA LEU A 43 -8.92 -7.19 13.59
C LEU A 43 -9.14 -8.66 13.96
N ALA A 44 -8.08 -9.42 14.27
CA ALA A 44 -8.22 -10.80 14.73
C ALA A 44 -8.91 -10.87 16.10
N LYS A 45 -8.59 -9.97 17.05
CA LYS A 45 -9.33 -9.83 18.32
C LYS A 45 -10.80 -9.50 18.09
N ALA A 46 -11.09 -8.73 17.04
CA ALA A 46 -12.45 -8.42 16.59
C ALA A 46 -13.13 -9.57 15.81
N LYS A 47 -12.54 -10.78 15.82
CA LYS A 47 -13.07 -12.02 15.23
C LYS A 47 -13.04 -12.08 13.70
N PHE A 48 -12.20 -11.31 13.06
CA PHE A 48 -11.91 -11.47 11.63
C PHE A 48 -10.82 -12.52 11.41
N ASP A 49 -10.84 -13.16 10.26
CA ASP A 49 -9.79 -14.04 9.79
C ASP A 49 -8.85 -13.24 8.87
N VAL A 50 -7.76 -12.75 9.41
CA VAL A 50 -6.92 -11.75 8.78
C VAL A 50 -5.76 -12.40 8.04
N PHE A 51 -5.65 -12.07 6.76
CA PHE A 51 -4.57 -12.49 5.86
C PHE A 51 -3.76 -11.27 5.43
N VAL A 52 -2.47 -11.29 5.71
CA VAL A 52 -1.53 -10.25 5.30
C VAL A 52 -0.68 -10.82 4.17
N MET A 53 -0.80 -10.28 2.96
CA MET A 53 -0.01 -10.75 1.82
C MET A 53 1.13 -9.77 1.49
N GLU A 54 2.17 -10.33 0.92
CA GLU A 54 3.29 -9.60 0.31
C GLU A 54 3.40 -10.01 -1.15
N LEU A 55 3.31 -9.05 -2.04
CA LEU A 55 3.51 -9.27 -3.47
C LEU A 55 4.93 -9.71 -3.77
N GLN A 56 5.12 -10.41 -4.89
CA GLN A 56 6.45 -10.78 -5.36
C GLN A 56 7.39 -9.57 -5.38
N GLY A 57 8.59 -9.73 -4.87
CA GLY A 57 9.56 -8.66 -4.71
C GLY A 57 9.44 -7.83 -3.42
N SER A 58 8.48 -8.13 -2.55
CA SER A 58 8.26 -7.44 -1.27
C SER A 58 8.38 -8.39 -0.08
N GLY A 59 8.81 -7.85 1.06
CA GLY A 59 8.84 -8.55 2.33
C GLY A 59 9.51 -9.92 2.27
N LEU A 60 8.85 -10.92 2.83
CA LEU A 60 9.30 -12.31 2.84
C LEU A 60 8.87 -13.12 1.60
N SER A 61 8.18 -12.49 0.62
CA SER A 61 7.88 -13.14 -0.65
C SER A 61 9.13 -13.31 -1.50
N THR A 62 9.05 -14.18 -2.51
CA THR A 62 10.15 -14.38 -3.45
C THR A 62 10.57 -13.07 -4.10
N ARG A 63 11.88 -12.86 -4.24
CA ARG A 63 12.48 -11.65 -4.80
C ARG A 63 13.39 -11.97 -5.99
N PRO A 64 12.83 -12.40 -7.15
CA PRO A 64 13.63 -12.74 -8.31
C PRO A 64 14.53 -11.57 -8.71
N MET A 65 15.76 -11.83 -9.12
CA MET A 65 16.75 -10.83 -9.55
C MET A 65 17.11 -9.75 -8.52
N MET A 66 16.46 -9.73 -7.36
CA MET A 66 16.71 -8.72 -6.33
C MET A 66 17.78 -9.15 -5.30
N GLY A 67 18.35 -10.32 -5.43
CA GLY A 67 19.47 -10.78 -4.59
C GLY A 67 20.82 -10.17 -4.99
N ASP A 68 20.94 -9.69 -6.22
CA ASP A 68 22.17 -9.10 -6.74
C ASP A 68 22.08 -7.55 -6.72
N PRO A 69 23.01 -6.87 -6.00
CA PRO A 69 23.10 -5.41 -5.99
C PRO A 69 23.26 -4.76 -7.37
N LYS A 70 23.78 -5.46 -8.36
CA LYS A 70 23.88 -4.96 -9.75
C LYS A 70 22.52 -4.65 -10.36
N ASN A 71 21.47 -5.29 -9.88
CA ASN A 71 20.09 -5.10 -10.35
C ASN A 71 19.34 -3.94 -9.66
N VAL A 72 20.03 -3.20 -8.79
CA VAL A 72 19.53 -1.90 -8.30
C VAL A 72 19.55 -0.89 -9.44
N SER A 73 18.58 0.01 -9.46
CA SER A 73 18.56 1.15 -10.41
C SER A 73 19.95 1.79 -10.57
N PRO A 74 20.42 2.05 -11.80
CA PRO A 74 21.73 2.64 -12.04
C PRO A 74 21.79 4.14 -11.73
N ALA A 75 20.70 4.75 -11.25
CA ALA A 75 20.70 6.15 -10.83
C ALA A 75 21.81 6.39 -9.79
N PRO A 76 22.66 7.42 -9.95
CA PRO A 76 23.80 7.67 -9.05
C PRO A 76 23.42 7.68 -7.58
N ALA A 77 22.29 8.32 -7.24
CA ALA A 77 21.78 8.37 -5.86
C ALA A 77 21.47 6.99 -5.28
N GLN A 78 21.03 6.02 -6.11
CA GLN A 78 20.77 4.65 -5.68
C GLN A 78 22.07 3.85 -5.51
N ARG A 79 23.00 4.02 -6.44
CA ARG A 79 24.29 3.32 -6.40
C ARG A 79 25.16 3.78 -5.23
N GLN A 80 25.10 5.04 -4.86
CA GLN A 80 25.81 5.56 -3.68
C GLN A 80 25.36 4.90 -2.38
N LEU A 81 24.12 4.47 -2.27
CA LEU A 81 23.61 3.78 -1.07
C LEU A 81 24.22 2.39 -0.88
N LEU A 82 24.77 1.80 -1.92
CA LEU A 82 25.44 0.51 -1.86
C LEU A 82 26.90 0.60 -1.39
N VAL A 83 27.47 1.80 -1.26
CA VAL A 83 28.85 2.05 -0.81
C VAL A 83 28.87 2.21 0.71
N PRO A 84 29.83 1.62 1.46
CA PRO A 84 31.04 0.99 0.98
C PRO A 84 30.92 -0.54 0.89
N HIS A 85 30.54 -1.07 -0.25
CA HIS A 85 30.79 -2.48 -0.49
C HIS A 85 32.24 -2.66 -0.93
N PRO A 86 32.94 -3.70 -0.47
CA PRO A 86 34.37 -3.89 -0.78
C PRO A 86 34.71 -4.01 -2.26
N ASP A 87 33.70 -4.21 -3.12
CA ASP A 87 33.90 -4.28 -4.55
C ASP A 87 33.04 -3.23 -5.30
N ALA A 88 33.56 -2.02 -5.40
CA ALA A 88 32.91 -0.93 -6.12
C ALA A 88 32.68 -1.26 -7.62
N SER A 89 33.50 -2.12 -8.21
CA SER A 89 33.36 -2.54 -9.61
C SER A 89 32.07 -3.30 -9.87
N VAL A 90 31.57 -4.02 -8.86
CA VAL A 90 30.28 -4.76 -8.90
C VAL A 90 29.11 -3.80 -9.08
N TYR A 91 29.22 -2.56 -8.59
CA TYR A 91 28.11 -1.58 -8.55
C TYR A 91 28.14 -0.56 -9.66
N LEU A 92 29.28 -0.38 -10.32
CA LEU A 92 29.47 0.59 -11.40
C LEU A 92 29.25 -0.02 -12.79
N GLY A 93 29.10 -1.34 -12.86
CA GLY A 93 28.84 -2.05 -14.12
C GLY A 93 27.39 -1.89 -14.62
N PRO A 94 27.12 -2.32 -15.86
CA PRO A 94 25.77 -2.40 -16.37
C PRO A 94 24.90 -3.34 -15.51
N VAL A 95 23.61 -3.06 -15.44
CA VAL A 95 22.66 -3.96 -14.78
C VAL A 95 22.58 -5.30 -15.54
N ASP A 96 22.54 -6.40 -14.81
CA ASP A 96 22.41 -7.73 -15.43
C ASP A 96 20.97 -7.99 -15.90
N TYR A 97 20.00 -7.27 -15.33
CA TYR A 97 18.58 -7.39 -15.68
C TYR A 97 17.93 -6.01 -15.80
N ALA A 98 17.69 -5.57 -17.02
CA ALA A 98 17.20 -4.22 -17.35
C ALA A 98 15.68 -4.18 -17.55
N ALA A 99 14.91 -4.84 -16.69
CA ALA A 99 13.45 -4.81 -16.71
C ALA A 99 12.86 -4.83 -15.28
N GLN A 100 11.69 -4.21 -15.12
CA GLN A 100 10.92 -4.41 -13.89
C GLN A 100 10.33 -5.83 -13.87
N LEU A 101 10.16 -6.36 -12.66
CA LEU A 101 9.65 -7.72 -12.47
C LEU A 101 8.13 -7.80 -12.48
N ASN A 102 7.47 -6.72 -12.14
CA ASN A 102 6.05 -6.70 -11.86
C ASN A 102 5.34 -5.60 -12.65
N ASN A 103 4.07 -5.84 -12.89
CA ASN A 103 3.16 -4.89 -13.53
C ASN A 103 1.74 -5.08 -12.99
N SER A 104 0.81 -4.22 -13.37
CA SER A 104 -0.58 -4.31 -12.91
C SER A 104 -1.19 -5.69 -13.16
N GLN A 105 -0.97 -6.29 -14.33
CA GLN A 105 -1.54 -7.59 -14.66
C GLN A 105 -1.01 -8.70 -13.75
N SER A 106 0.31 -8.75 -13.53
CA SER A 106 0.90 -9.75 -12.64
C SER A 106 0.44 -9.55 -11.19
N ASP A 107 0.35 -8.30 -10.74
CA ASP A 107 -0.12 -7.98 -9.39
C ASP A 107 -1.58 -8.40 -9.18
N TRP A 108 -2.46 -8.13 -10.15
CA TRP A 108 -3.87 -8.57 -10.06
C TRP A 108 -4.01 -10.08 -10.06
N GLN A 109 -3.18 -10.80 -10.84
CA GLN A 109 -3.15 -12.26 -10.83
C GLN A 109 -2.67 -12.81 -9.49
N GLU A 110 -1.65 -12.22 -8.88
CA GLU A 110 -1.22 -12.61 -7.53
C GLU A 110 -2.34 -12.40 -6.50
N VAL A 111 -3.04 -11.26 -6.56
CA VAL A 111 -4.20 -10.98 -5.69
C VAL A 111 -5.30 -12.01 -5.92
N ASP A 112 -5.62 -12.34 -7.17
CA ASP A 112 -6.67 -13.29 -7.49
C ASP A 112 -6.37 -14.69 -6.96
N HIS A 113 -5.16 -15.19 -7.16
CA HIS A 113 -4.73 -16.48 -6.61
C HIS A 113 -4.81 -16.52 -5.07
N VAL A 114 -4.42 -15.43 -4.41
CA VAL A 114 -4.49 -15.35 -2.94
C VAL A 114 -5.94 -15.28 -2.48
N VAL A 115 -6.80 -14.53 -3.17
CA VAL A 115 -8.23 -14.47 -2.86
C VAL A 115 -8.89 -15.83 -3.05
N ASP A 116 -8.62 -16.53 -4.14
CA ASP A 116 -9.17 -17.87 -4.38
C ASP A 116 -8.72 -18.87 -3.31
N PHE A 117 -7.44 -18.81 -2.92
CA PHE A 117 -6.94 -19.59 -1.78
C PHE A 117 -7.70 -19.28 -0.49
N ILE A 118 -7.89 -17.99 -0.16
CA ILE A 118 -8.60 -17.58 1.06
C ILE A 118 -10.04 -18.06 1.05
N LEU A 119 -10.75 -17.91 -0.06
CA LEU A 119 -12.15 -18.36 -0.20
C LEU A 119 -12.25 -19.87 -0.09
N GLY A 120 -11.31 -20.62 -0.70
CA GLY A 120 -11.23 -22.07 -0.58
C GLY A 120 -10.96 -22.54 0.84
N GLU A 121 -10.00 -21.91 1.54
CA GLU A 121 -9.62 -22.26 2.91
C GLU A 121 -10.70 -21.94 3.95
N THR A 122 -11.44 -20.86 3.72
CA THR A 122 -12.39 -20.34 4.71
C THR A 122 -13.83 -20.75 4.45
N GLY A 123 -14.15 -21.18 3.23
CA GLY A 123 -15.52 -21.40 2.75
C GLY A 123 -16.34 -20.11 2.68
N ALA A 124 -15.74 -18.95 2.84
CA ALA A 124 -16.45 -17.67 2.76
C ALA A 124 -16.77 -17.33 1.29
N PRO A 125 -17.94 -16.73 0.99
CA PRO A 125 -18.28 -16.38 -0.37
C PRO A 125 -17.53 -15.17 -0.92
N LYS A 126 -17.02 -14.31 -0.05
CA LYS A 126 -16.32 -13.06 -0.39
C LYS A 126 -15.31 -12.68 0.68
N VAL A 127 -14.28 -11.93 0.27
CA VAL A 127 -13.24 -11.35 1.13
C VAL A 127 -13.43 -9.85 1.26
N ASP A 128 -13.13 -9.30 2.44
CA ASP A 128 -12.94 -7.85 2.64
C ASP A 128 -11.49 -7.48 2.30
N LEU A 129 -11.27 -6.33 1.67
CA LEU A 129 -9.93 -5.88 1.26
C LEU A 129 -9.53 -4.61 2.02
N ILE A 130 -8.32 -4.60 2.59
CA ILE A 130 -7.70 -3.41 3.19
C ILE A 130 -6.40 -3.13 2.46
N GLY A 131 -6.33 -1.98 1.79
CA GLY A 131 -5.13 -1.54 1.06
C GLY A 131 -4.55 -0.26 1.60
N TRP A 132 -3.22 -0.20 1.76
CA TRP A 132 -2.51 1.02 2.12
C TRP A 132 -1.71 1.57 0.95
N SER A 133 -1.83 2.89 0.68
CA SER A 133 -1.01 3.60 -0.30
C SER A 133 -1.12 3.00 -1.70
N ALA A 134 -0.02 2.49 -2.25
CA ALA A 134 0.04 1.90 -3.59
C ALA A 134 -0.80 0.61 -3.74
N ALA A 135 -1.23 -0.03 -2.64
CA ALA A 135 -2.16 -1.17 -2.71
C ALA A 135 -3.48 -0.82 -3.42
N SER A 136 -3.85 0.45 -3.48
CA SER A 136 -4.99 0.92 -4.26
C SER A 136 -4.87 0.63 -5.76
N GLN A 137 -3.63 0.57 -6.30
CA GLN A 137 -3.34 0.21 -7.70
C GLN A 137 -3.67 -1.27 -8.01
N GLN A 138 -3.66 -2.11 -6.97
CA GLN A 138 -4.02 -3.52 -7.06
C GLN A 138 -5.48 -3.74 -6.71
N PHE A 139 -5.90 -3.32 -5.52
CA PHE A 139 -7.23 -3.64 -4.99
C PHE A 139 -8.37 -2.90 -5.67
N GLY A 140 -8.17 -1.65 -6.10
CA GLY A 140 -9.20 -0.91 -6.82
C GLY A 140 -9.59 -1.60 -8.14
N PRO A 141 -8.67 -1.75 -9.09
CA PRO A 141 -8.93 -2.46 -10.35
C PRO A 141 -9.36 -3.92 -10.15
N TYR A 142 -8.77 -4.61 -9.17
CA TYR A 142 -9.16 -5.99 -8.86
C TYR A 142 -10.63 -6.08 -8.43
N ALA A 143 -11.08 -5.20 -7.54
CA ALA A 143 -12.46 -5.18 -7.08
C ALA A 143 -13.45 -4.89 -8.22
N ILE A 144 -13.06 -4.03 -9.18
CA ILE A 144 -13.89 -3.75 -10.38
C ILE A 144 -13.98 -4.98 -11.29
N GLN A 145 -12.88 -5.71 -11.48
CA GLN A 145 -12.84 -6.89 -12.33
C GLN A 145 -13.54 -8.12 -11.71
N PHE A 146 -13.45 -8.26 -10.36
CA PHE A 146 -13.95 -9.44 -9.63
C PHE A 146 -14.91 -9.09 -8.49
N PRO A 147 -16.01 -8.33 -8.75
CA PRO A 147 -16.92 -7.89 -7.70
C PRO A 147 -17.66 -9.04 -7.00
N GLY A 148 -17.70 -10.20 -7.62
CA GLY A 148 -18.26 -11.42 -7.03
C GLY A 148 -17.42 -11.99 -5.88
N LYS A 149 -16.11 -11.71 -5.85
CA LYS A 149 -15.18 -12.19 -4.82
C LYS A 149 -14.96 -11.17 -3.68
N VAL A 150 -15.28 -9.89 -3.88
CA VAL A 150 -15.00 -8.79 -2.94
C VAL A 150 -16.26 -8.37 -2.22
N ARG A 151 -16.22 -8.29 -0.88
CA ARG A 151 -17.32 -7.84 -0.03
C ARG A 151 -17.31 -6.33 0.15
N SER A 152 -16.16 -5.78 0.54
CA SER A 152 -15.96 -4.34 0.71
C SER A 152 -14.49 -3.97 0.53
N LEU A 153 -14.23 -2.68 0.32
CA LEU A 153 -12.91 -2.12 0.13
C LEU A 153 -12.67 -1.01 1.15
N PHE A 154 -11.58 -1.13 1.91
CA PHE A 154 -11.06 -0.08 2.78
C PHE A 154 -9.69 0.36 2.26
N LEU A 155 -9.55 1.63 1.93
CA LEU A 155 -8.33 2.22 1.39
C LEU A 155 -7.76 3.26 2.36
N LEU A 156 -6.58 2.98 2.89
CA LEU A 156 -5.82 3.94 3.68
C LEU A 156 -4.82 4.67 2.80
N ALA A 157 -4.88 5.99 2.79
CA ALA A 157 -3.97 6.85 2.04
C ALA A 157 -3.74 6.38 0.58
N PRO A 158 -4.81 6.14 -0.21
CA PRO A 158 -4.68 5.54 -1.54
C PRO A 158 -3.94 6.44 -2.51
N ILE A 159 -2.99 5.87 -3.25
CA ILE A 159 -2.36 6.52 -4.39
C ILE A 159 -3.33 6.45 -5.58
N PHE A 160 -3.90 7.58 -5.93
CA PHE A 160 -4.79 7.68 -7.09
C PHE A 160 -4.31 8.75 -8.07
N PRO A 161 -3.74 8.34 -9.22
CA PRO A 161 -3.41 9.25 -10.32
C PRO A 161 -4.61 9.40 -11.25
N PRO A 162 -5.35 10.53 -11.24
CA PRO A 162 -6.52 10.72 -12.13
C PRO A 162 -6.18 10.56 -13.60
N HIS A 163 -4.99 11.01 -14.00
CA HIS A 163 -4.45 10.88 -15.35
C HIS A 163 -3.44 9.72 -15.49
N GLY A 164 -3.59 8.69 -14.64
CA GLY A 164 -2.77 7.50 -14.72
C GLY A 164 -2.93 6.75 -16.05
N ARG A 165 -1.98 5.85 -16.32
CA ARG A 165 -1.93 5.12 -17.58
C ARG A 165 -3.21 4.35 -17.86
N ALA A 166 -3.78 4.56 -19.04
CA ALA A 166 -4.90 3.81 -19.56
C ALA A 166 -4.42 2.63 -20.41
N SER A 167 -5.32 1.68 -20.63
CA SER A 167 -5.12 0.58 -21.58
C SER A 167 -5.54 1.00 -22.99
N LYS A 168 -4.83 0.49 -24.01
CA LYS A 168 -5.27 0.52 -25.42
C LYS A 168 -5.87 -0.80 -25.87
N ALA A 169 -5.91 -1.82 -24.99
CA ALA A 169 -6.45 -3.12 -25.39
C ALA A 169 -7.98 -3.07 -25.53
N SER A 170 -8.51 -4.10 -26.14
CA SER A 170 -9.95 -4.29 -26.33
C SER A 170 -10.73 -4.52 -25.03
N THR A 171 -10.04 -4.62 -23.90
CA THR A 171 -10.63 -4.72 -22.57
C THR A 171 -10.22 -3.52 -21.73
N ASP A 172 -11.07 -3.10 -20.80
CA ASP A 172 -10.86 -1.94 -19.92
C ASP A 172 -9.58 -2.03 -19.09
N PHE A 173 -9.14 -3.26 -18.79
CA PHE A 173 -7.96 -3.57 -17.99
C PHE A 173 -6.89 -4.34 -18.77
N GLY A 174 -6.94 -4.33 -20.08
CA GLY A 174 -5.94 -5.01 -20.91
C GLY A 174 -4.56 -4.39 -20.86
N ALA A 175 -3.66 -4.83 -21.74
CA ALA A 175 -2.28 -4.39 -21.76
C ALA A 175 -2.14 -2.84 -21.85
N PRO A 176 -1.15 -2.26 -21.20
CA PRO A 176 -0.97 -0.80 -21.17
C PRO A 176 -0.55 -0.27 -22.53
N VAL A 177 -0.67 1.04 -22.67
CA VAL A 177 0.12 1.75 -23.69
C VAL A 177 1.61 1.43 -23.48
N PRO A 178 2.41 1.33 -24.53
CA PRO A 178 3.82 1.05 -24.43
C PRO A 178 4.50 1.96 -23.40
N MET A 179 5.41 1.39 -22.64
CA MET A 179 6.22 2.17 -21.69
C MET A 179 6.99 3.24 -22.45
N PRO A 180 7.02 4.50 -22.00
CA PRO A 180 7.82 5.53 -22.64
C PRO A 180 9.29 5.10 -22.68
N VAL A 181 9.90 5.13 -23.86
CA VAL A 181 11.32 4.76 -24.04
C VAL A 181 12.26 5.72 -23.30
N THR A 182 11.77 6.92 -23.01
CA THR A 182 12.50 8.01 -22.34
C THR A 182 12.09 8.18 -20.86
N SER A 183 11.55 7.15 -20.24
CA SER A 183 11.22 7.22 -18.82
C SER A 183 12.44 7.61 -17.98
N PRO A 184 12.30 8.46 -16.93
CA PRO A 184 13.39 8.73 -16.02
C PRO A 184 13.97 7.40 -15.54
N ALA A 185 15.25 7.21 -15.70
CA ALA A 185 15.96 5.95 -15.46
C ALA A 185 15.79 5.40 -14.02
N ALA A 186 15.26 6.21 -13.10
CA ALA A 186 15.04 5.83 -11.71
C ALA A 186 13.76 5.03 -11.44
N ALA A 187 12.74 5.10 -12.31
CA ALA A 187 11.41 4.59 -11.99
C ALA A 187 11.05 3.27 -12.67
N PHE A 188 11.64 2.96 -13.84
CA PHE A 188 11.27 1.80 -14.65
C PHE A 188 12.49 1.12 -15.26
N GLY A 189 12.34 -0.14 -15.61
CA GLY A 189 13.38 -0.88 -16.35
C GLY A 189 14.42 -1.56 -15.47
N TYR A 190 14.18 -1.66 -14.15
CA TYR A 190 15.06 -2.37 -13.20
C TYR A 190 14.23 -3.10 -12.17
N PRO A 191 14.73 -4.22 -11.62
CA PRO A 191 13.99 -4.98 -10.61
C PRO A 191 13.66 -4.18 -9.35
N MET A 192 14.58 -3.31 -8.91
CA MET A 192 14.44 -2.64 -7.61
C MET A 192 15.13 -1.27 -7.54
N THR A 193 14.67 -0.51 -6.57
CA THR A 193 15.39 0.58 -5.91
C THR A 193 15.70 0.17 -4.47
N VAL A 194 16.54 0.94 -3.78
CA VAL A 194 16.83 0.74 -2.36
C VAL A 194 16.46 1.97 -1.55
N GLY A 195 16.01 1.74 -0.32
CA GLY A 195 15.67 2.77 0.64
C GLY A 195 16.48 2.64 1.91
N THR A 196 16.69 3.74 2.61
CA THR A 196 17.40 3.84 3.89
C THR A 196 16.45 4.21 5.02
N LYS A 197 16.83 3.93 6.26
CA LYS A 197 16.13 4.42 7.44
C LYS A 197 16.01 5.95 7.45
N ALA A 198 17.11 6.64 7.11
CA ALA A 198 17.11 8.10 6.98
C ALA A 198 16.14 8.59 5.88
N GLY A 199 15.99 7.84 4.78
CA GLY A 199 15.00 8.12 3.75
C GLY A 199 13.56 7.97 4.22
N VAL A 200 13.28 6.95 5.03
CA VAL A 200 11.96 6.80 5.68
C VAL A 200 11.70 7.96 6.64
N GLU A 201 12.68 8.33 7.47
CA GLU A 201 12.56 9.48 8.38
C GLU A 201 12.31 10.78 7.62
N ALA A 202 13.08 11.05 6.57
CA ALA A 202 12.94 12.27 5.78
C ALA A 202 11.58 12.38 5.07
N ALA A 203 11.03 11.25 4.64
CA ALA A 203 9.68 11.21 4.07
C ALA A 203 8.61 11.44 5.15
N TRP A 204 8.74 10.79 6.29
CA TRP A 204 7.79 10.90 7.40
C TRP A 204 7.79 12.29 8.04
N ALA A 205 8.98 12.87 8.26
CA ALA A 205 9.12 14.20 8.84
C ALA A 205 8.37 15.31 8.10
N LYS A 206 8.12 15.15 6.81
CA LYS A 206 7.32 16.10 6.01
C LYS A 206 5.87 16.17 6.48
N ASP A 207 5.36 15.09 7.01
CA ASP A 207 3.97 14.91 7.41
C ASP A 207 3.74 15.12 8.92
N LEU A 208 4.83 15.20 9.71
CA LEU A 208 4.75 15.47 11.15
C LEU A 208 4.50 16.96 11.39
N LYS A 209 3.25 17.36 11.54
CA LYS A 209 2.83 18.77 11.74
C LYS A 209 2.25 19.03 13.13
N CYS A 210 1.84 17.97 13.84
CA CYS A 210 1.21 18.07 15.14
C CYS A 210 2.17 17.61 16.25
N PRO A 211 2.05 18.18 17.47
CA PRO A 211 2.75 17.64 18.63
C PRO A 211 2.42 16.17 18.84
N ASP A 212 3.42 15.40 19.21
CA ASP A 212 3.25 13.98 19.57
C ASP A 212 2.57 13.08 18.51
N GLN A 213 2.50 13.50 17.25
CA GLN A 213 1.89 12.72 16.16
C GLN A 213 2.52 11.33 16.03
N ARG A 214 3.83 11.20 16.32
CA ARG A 214 4.58 9.94 16.33
C ARG A 214 5.20 9.68 17.71
N GLU A 215 5.15 8.43 18.15
CA GLU A 215 5.83 8.05 19.38
C GLU A 215 7.35 8.09 19.25
N PRO A 216 8.08 8.50 20.29
CA PRO A 216 9.54 8.39 20.33
C PRO A 216 9.99 6.95 20.08
N GLY A 217 11.03 6.76 19.25
CA GLY A 217 11.57 5.43 18.92
C GLY A 217 10.77 4.63 17.91
N MET A 218 9.61 5.10 17.44
CA MET A 218 8.77 4.36 16.49
C MET A 218 9.49 4.04 15.18
N LEU A 219 10.32 4.97 14.66
CA LEU A 219 11.10 4.72 13.45
C LEU A 219 12.03 3.51 13.61
N ASP A 220 12.64 3.35 14.79
CA ASP A 220 13.55 2.23 15.08
C ASP A 220 12.82 0.90 15.04
N GLU A 221 11.63 0.83 15.63
CA GLU A 221 10.81 -0.37 15.64
C GLU A 221 10.28 -0.72 14.23
N VAL A 222 9.85 0.29 13.47
CA VAL A 222 9.44 0.12 12.07
C VAL A 222 10.60 -0.38 11.23
N TRP A 223 11.79 0.26 11.32
CA TRP A 223 12.95 -0.14 10.55
C TRP A 223 13.43 -1.54 10.90
N LYS A 224 13.44 -1.88 12.18
CA LYS A 224 13.73 -3.25 12.64
C LYS A 224 12.78 -4.28 12.02
N ALA A 225 11.48 -3.99 11.99
CA ALA A 225 10.49 -4.86 11.36
C ALA A 225 10.69 -4.97 9.83
N MET A 226 11.05 -3.86 9.16
CA MET A 226 11.38 -3.84 7.74
C MET A 226 12.60 -4.72 7.43
N MET A 227 13.66 -4.61 8.23
CA MET A 227 14.89 -5.40 8.06
C MET A 227 14.66 -6.89 8.37
N ALA A 228 13.82 -7.20 9.35
CA ALA A 228 13.41 -8.59 9.61
C ALA A 228 12.64 -9.22 8.44
N ALA A 229 11.93 -8.40 7.65
CA ALA A 229 11.24 -8.83 6.45
C ALA A 229 12.11 -8.77 5.17
N ASP A 230 13.32 -8.26 5.25
CA ASP A 230 14.31 -8.22 4.16
C ASP A 230 15.72 -8.61 4.64
N PRO A 231 15.95 -9.87 5.02
CA PRO A 231 17.22 -10.29 5.62
C PRO A 231 18.43 -10.13 4.69
N VAL A 232 18.24 -10.13 3.37
CA VAL A 232 19.33 -9.85 2.41
C VAL A 232 19.62 -8.35 2.37
N GLY A 233 18.61 -7.51 2.24
CA GLY A 233 18.76 -6.05 2.28
C GLY A 233 19.36 -5.56 3.61
N ALA A 234 19.05 -6.25 4.71
CA ALA A 234 19.63 -5.97 6.03
C ALA A 234 21.16 -6.14 6.07
N THR A 235 21.73 -6.92 5.14
CA THR A 235 23.19 -7.07 5.02
C THR A 235 23.84 -6.07 4.05
N TRP A 236 23.01 -5.30 3.34
CA TRP A 236 23.49 -4.27 2.41
C TRP A 236 23.70 -2.95 3.14
N GLY A 237 24.49 -2.09 2.58
CA GLY A 237 24.87 -0.85 3.23
C GLY A 237 26.20 -0.96 3.98
N GLY A 238 26.70 0.18 4.42
CA GLY A 238 28.06 0.27 4.87
C GLY A 238 28.32 -0.21 6.29
N THR A 239 29.54 -0.66 6.53
CA THR A 239 30.07 -0.73 7.87
C THR A 239 30.40 0.69 8.35
N GLY A 240 29.69 1.20 9.33
CA GLY A 240 30.02 2.46 9.99
C GLY A 240 29.00 3.57 9.87
N ALA A 241 28.58 3.96 8.67
CA ALA A 241 27.65 5.07 8.51
C ALA A 241 26.17 4.64 8.43
N THR A 242 25.88 3.43 7.97
CA THR A 242 24.52 2.87 7.92
C THR A 242 24.55 1.36 8.21
N PRO A 243 24.89 0.96 9.44
CA PRO A 243 24.83 -0.45 9.83
C PRO A 243 23.39 -1.01 9.81
N GLU A 244 22.43 -0.17 9.50
CA GLU A 244 20.99 -0.42 9.58
C GLU A 244 20.45 -1.19 8.39
N GLY A 245 21.27 -1.50 7.37
CA GLY A 245 20.83 -2.19 6.16
C GLY A 245 20.10 -1.30 5.15
N LEU A 246 19.66 -1.90 4.06
CA LEU A 246 18.88 -1.25 3.01
C LEU A 246 17.59 -2.03 2.75
N ASN A 247 16.48 -1.35 2.61
CA ASN A 247 15.23 -1.94 2.18
C ASN A 247 15.20 -2.04 0.64
N ARG A 248 15.09 -3.26 0.10
CA ARG A 248 14.95 -3.50 -1.33
C ARG A 248 13.49 -3.30 -1.75
N ILE A 249 13.25 -2.28 -2.58
CA ILE A 249 11.92 -1.87 -3.01
C ILE A 249 11.72 -2.33 -4.45
N ARG A 250 10.74 -3.18 -4.67
CA ARG A 250 10.39 -3.65 -6.02
C ARG A 250 9.95 -2.48 -6.92
N ASN A 251 10.33 -2.53 -8.16
CA ASN A 251 9.80 -1.65 -9.21
C ASN A 251 8.67 -2.34 -9.95
N SER A 252 7.60 -1.61 -10.20
CA SER A 252 6.41 -2.09 -10.90
C SER A 252 5.92 -1.07 -11.91
N TYR A 253 5.35 -1.55 -13.00
CA TYR A 253 4.73 -0.73 -14.02
C TYR A 253 3.21 -0.84 -13.90
N TRP A 254 2.56 0.25 -13.44
CA TRP A 254 1.13 0.25 -13.13
C TRP A 254 0.29 1.00 -14.16
N TRP A 255 -0.91 0.47 -14.39
CA TRP A 255 -1.98 1.07 -15.19
C TRP A 255 -3.35 0.63 -14.65
N GLY A 256 -4.43 1.16 -15.20
CA GLY A 256 -5.78 0.69 -14.90
C GLY A 256 -6.36 1.21 -13.58
N TRP A 257 -5.71 2.19 -12.92
CA TRP A 257 -6.26 2.89 -11.77
C TRP A 257 -6.21 4.40 -12.07
N ASN A 258 -7.32 4.94 -12.61
CA ASN A 258 -7.42 6.32 -13.08
C ASN A 258 -8.87 6.75 -13.23
N SER A 259 -9.11 8.00 -13.69
CA SER A 259 -10.45 8.55 -13.86
C SER A 259 -11.33 7.82 -14.87
N ALA A 260 -10.75 7.10 -15.82
CA ALA A 260 -11.52 6.34 -16.80
C ALA A 260 -11.96 4.97 -16.27
N THR A 261 -11.21 4.37 -15.34
CA THR A 261 -11.44 3.01 -14.87
C THR A 261 -12.24 2.93 -13.58
N VAL A 262 -12.09 3.89 -12.66
CA VAL A 262 -12.83 3.90 -11.38
C VAL A 262 -14.34 3.83 -11.55
N PRO A 263 -14.97 4.55 -12.51
CA PRO A 263 -16.44 4.50 -12.68
C PRO A 263 -16.93 3.27 -13.43
N LEU A 264 -16.05 2.41 -13.96
CA LEU A 264 -16.46 1.30 -14.80
C LEU A 264 -17.46 0.36 -14.12
N HIS A 265 -18.46 0.00 -14.88
CA HIS A 265 -19.50 -0.96 -14.52
C HIS A 265 -20.31 -0.61 -13.25
N GLY A 266 -20.14 0.58 -12.68
CA GLY A 266 -20.82 0.98 -11.44
C GLY A 266 -20.45 0.13 -10.22
N VAL A 267 -19.28 -0.50 -10.22
CA VAL A 267 -18.89 -1.49 -9.19
C VAL A 267 -18.59 -0.85 -7.86
N LEU A 268 -17.68 0.15 -7.86
CA LEU A 268 -17.25 0.79 -6.62
C LEU A 268 -18.36 1.68 -6.05
N GLY A 269 -18.60 1.55 -4.75
CA GLY A 269 -19.72 2.20 -4.08
C GLY A 269 -21.10 1.63 -4.44
N GLY A 270 -21.16 0.68 -5.38
CA GLY A 270 -22.32 -0.13 -5.71
C GLY A 270 -22.24 -1.51 -5.07
N PRO A 271 -22.03 -2.60 -5.84
CA PRO A 271 -21.88 -3.95 -5.30
C PRO A 271 -20.65 -4.13 -4.42
N VAL A 272 -19.64 -3.28 -4.54
CA VAL A 272 -18.47 -3.22 -3.64
C VAL A 272 -18.44 -1.87 -2.94
N PRO A 273 -18.94 -1.77 -1.70
CA PRO A 273 -18.84 -0.56 -0.88
C PRO A 273 -17.39 -0.16 -0.64
N VAL A 274 -17.13 1.15 -0.55
CA VAL A 274 -15.77 1.71 -0.44
C VAL A 274 -15.67 2.68 0.73
N CYS A 275 -14.68 2.47 1.61
CA CYS A 275 -14.27 3.43 2.62
C CYS A 275 -12.85 3.91 2.31
N ILE A 276 -12.66 5.22 2.27
CA ILE A 276 -11.38 5.87 2.01
C ILE A 276 -11.00 6.67 3.24
N VAL A 277 -9.76 6.49 3.72
CA VAL A 277 -9.23 7.22 4.87
C VAL A 277 -7.86 7.78 4.49
N TYR A 278 -7.58 9.04 4.82
CA TYR A 278 -6.26 9.62 4.58
C TYR A 278 -5.95 10.73 5.60
N GLY A 279 -4.66 10.96 5.80
CA GLY A 279 -4.19 11.97 6.74
C GLY A 279 -4.30 13.39 6.20
N GLU A 280 -4.63 14.33 7.06
CA GLU A 280 -4.63 15.77 6.74
C GLU A 280 -3.26 16.25 6.26
N ASN A 281 -2.21 15.72 6.86
CA ASN A 281 -0.82 16.09 6.61
C ASN A 281 -0.15 15.22 5.53
N ASP A 282 -0.87 14.27 4.93
CA ASP A 282 -0.32 13.35 3.94
C ASP A 282 0.12 14.10 2.67
N SER A 283 1.42 14.31 2.53
CA SER A 283 2.03 15.01 1.41
C SER A 283 2.19 14.15 0.15
N ILE A 284 1.87 12.85 0.23
CA ILE A 284 2.08 11.90 -0.87
C ILE A 284 0.82 11.73 -1.71
N VAL A 285 -0.36 11.63 -1.08
CA VAL A 285 -1.60 11.25 -1.78
C VAL A 285 -2.40 12.42 -2.34
N ASN A 286 -2.07 13.65 -1.95
CA ASN A 286 -2.66 14.87 -2.51
C ASN A 286 -1.54 15.80 -2.97
N THR A 287 -1.16 15.69 -4.24
CA THR A 287 -0.14 16.52 -4.85
C THR A 287 -0.77 17.55 -5.77
N SER A 288 -0.04 18.66 -6.06
CA SER A 288 -0.53 19.68 -6.96
C SER A 288 -0.67 19.15 -8.38
N SER A 289 -1.77 19.50 -9.05
CA SER A 289 -1.98 19.25 -10.48
C SER A 289 -0.94 19.95 -11.37
N ASP A 290 -0.25 20.97 -10.83
CA ASP A 290 0.80 21.72 -11.54
C ASP A 290 2.09 20.91 -11.72
N LEU A 291 2.24 19.77 -11.04
CA LEU A 291 3.38 18.88 -11.17
C LEU A 291 3.38 18.02 -12.46
N GLY A 292 2.48 18.31 -13.41
CA GLY A 292 2.41 17.64 -14.71
C GLY A 292 1.46 16.44 -14.73
N LEU A 293 1.73 15.47 -15.62
CA LEU A 293 0.81 14.37 -15.96
C LEU A 293 0.51 13.38 -14.81
N LEU A 294 1.25 13.40 -13.71
CA LEU A 294 1.12 12.47 -12.60
C LEU A 294 0.98 13.23 -11.28
N TYR A 295 -0.19 13.75 -11.01
CA TYR A 295 -0.57 14.15 -9.66
C TYR A 295 -1.46 13.08 -9.01
N PHE A 296 -1.60 13.13 -7.69
CA PHE A 296 -2.46 12.24 -6.92
C PHE A 296 -3.54 13.04 -6.21
N SER A 297 -4.75 12.49 -6.14
CA SER A 297 -5.87 13.17 -5.49
C SER A 297 -6.86 12.17 -4.89
N VAL A 298 -6.93 12.12 -3.56
CA VAL A 298 -7.93 11.30 -2.84
C VAL A 298 -9.35 11.87 -2.98
N PRO A 299 -9.58 13.18 -2.87
CA PRO A 299 -10.92 13.73 -3.11
C PRO A 299 -11.45 13.44 -4.51
N GLU A 300 -10.57 13.42 -5.52
CA GLU A 300 -10.98 13.09 -6.88
C GLU A 300 -11.32 11.60 -7.03
N LEU A 301 -10.58 10.71 -6.38
CA LEU A 301 -10.97 9.30 -6.28
C LEU A 301 -12.37 9.16 -5.69
N TYR A 302 -12.64 9.79 -4.55
CA TYR A 302 -13.94 9.72 -3.91
C TYR A 302 -15.06 10.19 -4.83
N ARG A 303 -14.87 11.33 -5.51
CA ARG A 303 -15.85 11.88 -6.46
C ARG A 303 -16.13 10.92 -7.61
N LEU A 304 -15.12 10.21 -8.10
CA LEU A 304 -15.24 9.30 -9.25
C LEU A 304 -15.85 7.93 -8.91
N VAL A 305 -15.85 7.52 -7.63
CA VAL A 305 -16.56 6.31 -7.19
C VAL A 305 -18.06 6.49 -7.49
N PRO A 306 -18.65 5.65 -8.39
CA PRO A 306 -19.96 5.94 -8.96
C PRO A 306 -21.14 5.67 -8.03
N GLY A 307 -21.01 4.69 -7.14
CA GLY A 307 -22.12 4.27 -6.28
C GLY A 307 -22.27 5.08 -5.00
N PRO A 308 -23.43 4.99 -4.33
CA PRO A 308 -23.73 5.74 -3.11
C PRO A 308 -23.07 5.19 -1.84
N ASN A 309 -22.68 3.88 -1.84
CA ASN A 309 -22.11 3.24 -0.65
C ASN A 309 -20.61 3.57 -0.54
N LYS A 310 -20.31 4.84 -0.33
CA LYS A 310 -18.94 5.34 -0.22
C LYS A 310 -18.79 6.30 0.93
N LEU A 311 -17.69 6.14 1.66
CA LEU A 311 -17.25 7.02 2.74
C LEU A 311 -15.85 7.53 2.45
N MET A 312 -15.57 8.76 2.85
CA MET A 312 -14.22 9.31 2.88
C MET A 312 -14.00 10.08 4.18
N PHE A 313 -12.85 9.82 4.81
CA PHE A 313 -12.41 10.54 6.00
C PHE A 313 -11.04 11.15 5.78
N ARG A 314 -10.95 12.45 6.01
CA ARG A 314 -9.70 13.18 6.20
C ARG A 314 -9.46 13.30 7.70
N ILE A 315 -8.40 12.68 8.21
CA ILE A 315 -8.14 12.61 9.65
C ILE A 315 -7.13 13.69 10.04
N ALA A 316 -7.45 14.44 11.09
CA ALA A 316 -6.55 15.41 11.70
C ALA A 316 -5.25 14.76 12.18
N CYS A 317 -4.18 15.52 12.16
CA CYS A 317 -2.87 15.14 12.72
C CYS A 317 -2.37 13.75 12.26
N ALA A 318 -2.65 13.40 11.01
CA ALA A 318 -2.21 12.15 10.40
C ALA A 318 -1.44 12.42 9.11
N GLY A 319 -0.35 11.66 8.89
CA GLY A 319 0.45 11.66 7.67
C GLY A 319 0.23 10.40 6.82
N HIS A 320 1.11 10.20 5.84
CA HIS A 320 1.09 8.98 5.01
C HIS A 320 1.41 7.72 5.81
N GLN A 321 2.20 7.87 6.85
CA GLN A 321 2.63 6.80 7.76
C GLN A 321 1.66 6.59 8.93
N ALA A 322 0.41 6.96 8.79
CA ALA A 322 -0.65 6.83 9.78
C ALA A 322 -0.74 5.45 10.49
N PRO A 323 -0.42 4.30 9.85
CA PRO A 323 -0.36 3.02 10.56
C PRO A 323 0.65 2.97 11.72
N TRP A 324 1.61 3.89 11.77
CA TRP A 324 2.65 3.98 12.80
C TRP A 324 2.56 5.25 13.63
N GLU A 325 1.54 6.07 13.40
CA GLU A 325 1.27 7.29 14.14
C GLU A 325 0.26 7.04 15.27
N ARG A 326 0.05 8.00 16.14
CA ARG A 326 -0.87 7.85 17.28
C ARG A 326 -2.30 7.57 16.86
N VAL A 327 -2.69 8.04 15.68
CA VAL A 327 -4.02 7.80 15.10
C VAL A 327 -4.23 6.34 14.61
N ALA A 328 -3.21 5.50 14.64
CA ALA A 328 -3.30 4.12 14.15
C ALA A 328 -4.46 3.34 14.77
N ASN A 329 -4.66 3.45 16.09
CA ASN A 329 -5.76 2.75 16.76
C ASN A 329 -7.14 3.22 16.29
N ASP A 330 -7.29 4.50 15.96
CA ASP A 330 -8.55 5.05 15.42
C ASP A 330 -8.81 4.45 14.03
N ILE A 331 -7.78 4.37 13.19
CA ILE A 331 -7.87 3.74 11.86
C ILE A 331 -8.23 2.25 11.97
N HIS A 332 -7.65 1.54 12.95
CA HIS A 332 -8.00 0.14 13.23
C HIS A 332 -9.48 0.01 13.57
N THR A 333 -9.98 0.86 14.46
CA THR A 333 -11.39 0.91 14.87
C THR A 333 -12.31 1.30 13.71
N MET A 334 -11.94 2.31 12.93
CA MET A 334 -12.71 2.72 11.75
C MET A 334 -12.83 1.57 10.73
N SER A 335 -11.73 0.85 10.50
CA SER A 335 -11.74 -0.29 9.59
C SER A 335 -12.60 -1.45 10.14
N GLU A 336 -12.53 -1.74 11.44
CA GLU A 336 -13.39 -2.74 12.07
C GLU A 336 -14.87 -2.39 11.91
N HIS A 337 -15.25 -1.14 12.21
CA HIS A 337 -16.62 -0.68 12.08
C HIS A 337 -17.10 -0.75 10.63
N TRP A 338 -16.27 -0.31 9.67
CA TRP A 338 -16.58 -0.42 8.25
C TRP A 338 -16.80 -1.88 7.84
N LEU A 339 -15.86 -2.74 8.13
CA LEU A 339 -15.94 -4.14 7.75
C LEU A 339 -17.15 -4.82 8.38
N ARG A 340 -17.47 -4.53 9.63
CA ARG A 340 -18.53 -5.19 10.39
C ARG A 340 -19.92 -4.65 10.07
N LEU A 341 -20.05 -3.34 9.96
CA LEU A 341 -21.32 -2.62 10.00
C LEU A 341 -21.63 -1.89 8.68
N GLY A 342 -20.66 -1.75 7.76
CA GLY A 342 -20.78 -0.89 6.58
C GLY A 342 -20.92 0.59 6.93
N LYS A 343 -20.47 0.99 8.12
CA LYS A 343 -20.51 2.37 8.61
C LYS A 343 -19.31 2.69 9.50
N VAL A 344 -18.96 3.96 9.61
CA VAL A 344 -17.90 4.44 10.51
C VAL A 344 -18.45 5.62 11.30
N GLU A 345 -18.33 5.57 12.62
CA GLU A 345 -18.81 6.64 13.54
C GLU A 345 -20.25 7.09 13.26
N GLY A 346 -21.10 6.14 12.86
CA GLY A 346 -22.50 6.38 12.52
C GLY A 346 -22.76 6.76 11.04
N ALA A 347 -21.76 7.23 10.31
CA ALA A 347 -21.88 7.57 8.90
C ALA A 347 -21.91 6.32 8.00
N THR A 348 -22.81 6.27 7.04
CA THR A 348 -22.94 5.19 6.04
C THR A 348 -22.52 5.65 4.64
N SER A 349 -22.45 6.94 4.40
CA SER A 349 -22.02 7.58 3.15
C SER A 349 -21.59 9.01 3.42
N GLY A 350 -20.91 9.64 2.47
CA GLY A 350 -20.47 11.03 2.59
C GLY A 350 -18.95 11.16 2.76
N SER A 351 -18.50 12.40 2.86
CA SER A 351 -17.09 12.75 3.11
C SER A 351 -17.00 13.65 4.34
N TYR A 352 -16.02 13.36 5.21
CA TYR A 352 -15.90 14.01 6.51
C TYR A 352 -14.45 14.36 6.84
N TYR A 353 -14.28 15.51 7.48
CA TYR A 353 -13.10 15.79 8.29
C TYR A 353 -13.36 15.25 9.71
N ARG A 354 -12.43 14.47 10.22
CA ARG A 354 -12.44 13.94 11.58
C ARG A 354 -11.34 14.63 12.37
N ASP A 355 -11.72 15.43 13.35
CA ASP A 355 -10.75 16.08 14.23
C ASP A 355 -10.11 15.12 15.25
N GLU A 356 -9.21 15.65 16.08
CA GLU A 356 -8.49 14.87 17.08
C GLU A 356 -9.41 14.29 18.17
N ASP A 357 -10.54 14.94 18.45
CA ASP A 357 -11.53 14.50 19.42
C ASP A 357 -12.55 13.49 18.82
N GLY A 358 -12.43 13.19 17.53
CA GLY A 358 -13.33 12.31 16.80
C GLY A 358 -14.60 12.99 16.29
N THR A 359 -14.72 14.30 16.38
CA THR A 359 -15.87 15.04 15.84
C THR A 359 -15.83 15.04 14.32
N LEU A 360 -16.95 14.74 13.68
CA LEU A 360 -17.10 14.73 12.24
C LEU A 360 -17.66 16.03 11.71
N THR A 361 -16.95 16.66 10.79
CA THR A 361 -17.44 17.81 10.01
C THR A 361 -17.56 17.38 8.55
N PRO A 362 -18.74 17.53 7.90
CA PRO A 362 -18.88 17.19 6.49
C PRO A 362 -17.87 17.97 5.62
N LEU A 363 -17.26 17.27 4.66
CA LEU A 363 -16.53 17.86 3.55
C LEU A 363 -17.47 17.92 2.35
N GLU A 364 -17.36 18.94 1.54
CA GLU A 364 -18.17 19.07 0.31
C GLU A 364 -17.93 17.95 -0.70
#